data_250db152a418228e02728879488363c6
#
_entry.id   250db152a418228e02728879488363c6
#
_cell.length_a   1.000
_cell.length_b   1.000
_cell.length_c   1.000
_cell.angle_alpha   90.00
_cell.angle_beta   90.00
_cell.angle_gamma   90.00
#
_symmetry.space_group_name_H-M   'P 1'
#
loop_
_entity.id
_entity.type
_entity.pdbx_description
1 polymer ?
#
loop_
_entity_poly.entity_id
_entity_poly.type
_entity_poly.pdbx_seq_one_letter_code
_entity_poly.pdbx_strand_id
1 'polypeptide(L)'
;MGFFDFMTEDIAIDLGTANTLIIHNGKVVIDSPSIVARDRVSGKIIAVGKEANLMQGKTHENIKTIRPLKDGVIADFQASEEMIKEFVKQIPSIKKKLFPPALRMVICIPSGITEVERRAVQDSARHMNAKEIYLIFEPMAAAIGVGIDIMEPKGNMIIDIGGGTTEIAVIALAGIVCDQSVKVAGDLFTSDIMYYMRTQHNLYVGETTAEKVKINIGAATEDLDSPPEDMLVQGRDLLSGKPKQVQVSYREI
;
A
#
# COMPACT_ATOMS: atom_id res chain seq x y z
N MET A 1 35.92 2.47 5.45
CA MET A 1 35.29 2.29 4.14
C MET A 1 35.96 1.11 3.46
N GLY A 2 35.26 -0.03 3.38
CA GLY A 2 35.78 -1.23 2.76
C GLY A 2 35.60 -1.18 1.24
N PHE A 3 36.48 -1.85 0.50
CA PHE A 3 36.41 -1.95 -0.97
C PHE A 3 35.05 -2.48 -1.48
N PHE A 4 34.23 -3.07 -0.61
CA PHE A 4 32.89 -3.60 -0.90
C PHE A 4 31.77 -2.57 -0.74
N ASP A 5 31.98 -1.41 -0.11
CA ASP A 5 30.94 -0.35 0.03
C ASP A 5 30.54 0.23 -1.32
N PHE A 6 31.42 0.15 -2.32
CA PHE A 6 31.14 0.62 -3.68
C PHE A 6 30.15 -0.24 -4.48
N MET A 7 29.77 -1.42 -3.97
CA MET A 7 28.87 -2.35 -4.62
C MET A 7 27.53 -2.52 -3.90
N THR A 8 27.29 -1.77 -2.83
CA THR A 8 26.05 -1.85 -2.05
C THR A 8 25.14 -0.67 -2.40
N GLU A 9 23.86 -0.92 -2.59
CA GLU A 9 22.82 0.09 -2.82
C GLU A 9 21.89 0.15 -1.63
N ASP A 10 21.59 1.37 -1.19
CA ASP A 10 20.71 1.64 -0.06
C ASP A 10 19.30 1.87 -0.57
N ILE A 11 18.34 1.11 -0.09
CA ILE A 11 16.93 1.29 -0.38
C ILE A 11 16.10 1.27 0.89
N ALA A 12 15.09 2.14 0.95
CA ALA A 12 14.05 2.05 1.96
C ALA A 12 12.74 1.66 1.28
N ILE A 13 12.01 0.75 1.89
CA ILE A 13 10.76 0.20 1.36
C ILE A 13 9.66 0.41 2.39
N ASP A 14 8.61 1.10 1.98
CA ASP A 14 7.32 1.07 2.65
C ASP A 14 6.43 0.08 1.88
N LEU A 15 6.13 -1.04 2.53
CA LEU A 15 5.40 -2.16 1.94
C LEU A 15 3.94 -2.13 2.38
N GLY A 16 3.20 -1.10 1.92
CA GLY A 16 1.82 -0.91 2.31
C GLY A 16 0.82 -1.84 1.60
N THR A 17 -0.33 -2.07 2.22
CA THR A 17 -1.42 -2.89 1.67
C THR A 17 -1.93 -2.35 0.33
N ALA A 18 -2.10 -1.05 0.20
CA ALA A 18 -2.60 -0.42 -1.01
C ALA A 18 -1.47 -0.07 -1.99
N ASN A 19 -0.39 0.55 -1.51
CA ASN A 19 0.72 1.02 -2.32
C ASN A 19 2.06 0.62 -1.71
N THR A 20 3.04 0.37 -2.57
CA THR A 20 4.45 0.18 -2.19
C THR A 20 5.24 1.40 -2.63
N LEU A 21 6.00 1.97 -1.70
CA LEU A 21 6.97 3.03 -1.95
C LEU A 21 8.39 2.49 -1.82
N ILE A 22 9.27 2.85 -2.75
CA ILE A 22 10.70 2.59 -2.63
C ILE A 22 11.47 3.89 -2.78
N ILE A 23 12.31 4.16 -1.79
CA ILE A 23 13.23 5.29 -1.75
C ILE A 23 14.63 4.77 -2.03
N HIS A 24 15.32 5.42 -2.96
CA HIS A 24 16.71 5.16 -3.29
C HIS A 24 17.44 6.49 -3.44
N ASN A 25 18.60 6.63 -2.78
CA ASN A 25 19.40 7.88 -2.76
C ASN A 25 18.55 9.11 -2.38
N GLY A 26 17.71 9.00 -1.36
CA GLY A 26 16.87 10.08 -0.82
C GLY A 26 15.72 10.52 -1.74
N LYS A 27 15.39 9.74 -2.78
CA LYS A 27 14.29 10.03 -3.71
C LYS A 27 13.35 8.86 -3.82
N VAL A 28 12.05 9.13 -3.90
CA VAL A 28 11.06 8.13 -4.24
C VAL A 28 11.28 7.71 -5.69
N VAL A 29 11.63 6.45 -5.91
CA VAL A 29 11.88 5.86 -7.24
C VAL A 29 10.77 4.92 -7.69
N ILE A 30 10.02 4.36 -6.75
CA ILE A 30 8.79 3.59 -6.98
C ILE A 30 7.71 4.19 -6.08
N ASP A 31 6.57 4.45 -6.68
CA ASP A 31 5.28 4.75 -6.05
C ASP A 31 4.22 4.05 -6.87
N SER A 32 3.76 2.90 -6.37
CA SER A 32 2.97 2.00 -7.19
C SER A 32 2.03 1.14 -6.35
N PRO A 33 0.83 0.82 -6.85
CA PRO A 33 -0.08 -0.10 -6.18
C PRO A 33 0.56 -1.45 -5.84
N SER A 34 0.26 -1.97 -4.67
CA SER A 34 0.70 -3.29 -4.21
C SER A 34 -0.14 -4.40 -4.83
N ILE A 35 0.04 -4.64 -6.13
CA ILE A 35 -0.74 -5.60 -6.91
C ILE A 35 0.12 -6.27 -7.97
N VAL A 36 -0.14 -7.54 -8.23
CA VAL A 36 0.49 -8.33 -9.29
C VAL A 36 -0.57 -8.93 -10.21
N ALA A 37 -0.26 -9.04 -11.49
CA ALA A 37 -1.04 -9.82 -12.45
C ALA A 37 -0.26 -11.09 -12.79
N ARG A 38 -0.89 -12.26 -12.60
CA ARG A 38 -0.27 -13.57 -12.80
C ARG A 38 -1.08 -14.39 -13.83
N ASP A 39 -0.38 -15.03 -14.73
CA ASP A 39 -0.97 -16.04 -15.61
C ASP A 39 -1.31 -17.30 -14.79
N ARG A 40 -2.55 -17.75 -14.85
CA ARG A 40 -3.04 -18.87 -14.06
C ARG A 40 -2.49 -20.23 -14.52
N VAL A 41 -2.10 -20.33 -15.79
CA VAL A 41 -1.63 -21.58 -16.38
C VAL A 41 -0.14 -21.77 -16.10
N SER A 42 0.67 -20.76 -16.39
CA SER A 42 2.12 -20.82 -16.19
C SER A 42 2.57 -20.42 -14.79
N GLY A 43 1.72 -19.76 -14.00
CA GLY A 43 2.06 -19.20 -12.68
C GLY A 43 2.96 -17.96 -12.75
N LYS A 44 3.36 -17.51 -13.95
CA LYS A 44 4.30 -16.39 -14.12
C LYS A 44 3.63 -15.04 -13.89
N ILE A 45 4.38 -14.11 -13.30
CA ILE A 45 3.98 -12.71 -13.24
C ILE A 45 4.05 -12.09 -14.64
N ILE A 46 2.97 -11.40 -15.01
CA ILE A 46 2.82 -10.69 -16.28
C ILE A 46 3.09 -9.20 -16.08
N ALA A 47 2.59 -8.64 -14.97
CA ALA A 47 2.73 -7.24 -14.65
C ALA A 47 2.69 -7.01 -13.13
N VAL A 48 3.24 -5.90 -12.68
CA VAL A 48 3.21 -5.44 -11.27
C VAL A 48 2.80 -3.98 -11.19
N GLY A 49 2.28 -3.59 -10.03
CA GLY A 49 2.00 -2.19 -9.75
C GLY A 49 0.97 -1.56 -10.67
N LYS A 50 1.28 -0.39 -11.20
CA LYS A 50 0.36 0.41 -12.05
C LYS A 50 -0.18 -0.40 -13.25
N GLU A 51 0.66 -1.18 -13.91
CA GLU A 51 0.24 -2.01 -15.05
C GLU A 51 -0.73 -3.12 -14.61
N ALA A 52 -0.42 -3.82 -13.52
CA ALA A 52 -1.31 -4.84 -12.98
C ALA A 52 -2.64 -4.24 -12.48
N ASN A 53 -2.61 -3.03 -11.91
CA ASN A 53 -3.81 -2.32 -11.44
C ASN A 53 -4.76 -1.95 -12.59
N LEU A 54 -4.21 -1.60 -13.77
CA LEU A 54 -5.03 -1.38 -14.98
C LEU A 54 -5.77 -2.63 -15.44
N MET A 55 -5.26 -3.80 -15.09
CA MET A 55 -5.86 -5.10 -15.43
C MET A 55 -6.95 -5.53 -14.45
N GLN A 56 -7.01 -4.95 -13.26
CA GLN A 56 -7.95 -5.33 -12.20
C GLN A 56 -9.41 -5.24 -12.69
N GLY A 57 -10.17 -6.34 -12.56
CA GLY A 57 -11.56 -6.42 -12.98
C GLY A 57 -11.81 -6.44 -14.49
N LYS A 58 -10.75 -6.46 -15.32
CA LYS A 58 -10.85 -6.42 -16.79
C LYS A 58 -10.10 -7.55 -17.49
N THR A 59 -9.55 -8.49 -16.73
CA THR A 59 -8.71 -9.55 -17.28
C THR A 59 -9.52 -10.70 -17.88
N HIS A 60 -8.93 -11.36 -18.89
CA HIS A 60 -9.37 -12.68 -19.32
C HIS A 60 -9.25 -13.68 -18.16
N GLU A 61 -10.04 -14.76 -18.17
CA GLU A 61 -10.07 -15.78 -17.11
C GLU A 61 -8.69 -16.39 -16.78
N ASN A 62 -7.76 -16.40 -17.74
CA ASN A 62 -6.41 -16.92 -17.56
C ASN A 62 -5.47 -15.95 -16.80
N ILE A 63 -5.88 -14.73 -16.54
CA ILE A 63 -5.08 -13.74 -15.81
C ILE A 63 -5.77 -13.45 -14.47
N LYS A 64 -5.03 -13.57 -13.38
CA LYS A 64 -5.49 -13.23 -12.03
C LYS A 64 -4.69 -12.06 -11.49
N THR A 65 -5.38 -11.01 -11.06
CA THR A 65 -4.78 -9.96 -10.23
C THR A 65 -4.82 -10.37 -8.77
N ILE A 66 -3.73 -10.15 -8.04
CA ILE A 66 -3.54 -10.53 -6.63
C ILE A 66 -2.97 -9.31 -5.91
N ARG A 67 -3.55 -8.94 -4.79
CA ARG A 67 -2.94 -8.04 -3.79
C ARG A 67 -2.18 -8.92 -2.80
N PRO A 68 -0.86 -8.87 -2.80
CA PRO A 68 -0.05 -9.77 -1.96
C PRO A 68 -0.07 -9.38 -0.48
N LEU A 69 -0.50 -8.15 -0.17
CA LEU A 69 -0.65 -7.65 1.19
C LEU A 69 -2.12 -7.44 1.52
N LYS A 70 -2.49 -7.74 2.76
CA LYS A 70 -3.82 -7.56 3.30
C LYS A 70 -3.73 -7.22 4.78
N ASP A 71 -4.53 -6.24 5.22
CA ASP A 71 -4.60 -5.86 6.63
C ASP A 71 -3.22 -5.57 7.24
N GLY A 72 -2.33 -4.90 6.50
CA GLY A 72 -0.98 -4.54 6.92
C GLY A 72 0.05 -5.67 6.85
N VAL A 73 -0.32 -6.90 6.46
CA VAL A 73 0.57 -8.06 6.48
C VAL A 73 0.69 -8.76 5.13
N ILE A 74 1.74 -9.57 4.96
CA ILE A 74 1.94 -10.38 3.76
C ILE A 74 0.96 -11.55 3.78
N ALA A 75 -0.03 -11.53 2.89
CA ALA A 75 -1.02 -12.58 2.69
C ALA A 75 -0.57 -13.63 1.65
N ASP A 76 0.21 -13.21 0.64
CA ASP A 76 0.83 -14.08 -0.35
C ASP A 76 2.32 -13.76 -0.45
N PHE A 77 3.13 -14.59 0.23
CA PHE A 77 4.57 -14.41 0.32
C PHE A 77 5.26 -14.41 -1.04
N GLN A 78 4.92 -15.39 -1.89
CA GLN A 78 5.54 -15.51 -3.21
C GLN A 78 5.20 -14.31 -4.10
N ALA A 79 3.93 -13.90 -4.13
CA ALA A 79 3.51 -12.74 -4.92
C ALA A 79 4.15 -11.44 -4.40
N SER A 80 4.31 -11.29 -3.09
CA SER A 80 4.98 -10.14 -2.47
C SER A 80 6.47 -10.09 -2.85
N GLU A 81 7.17 -11.20 -2.71
CA GLU A 81 8.59 -11.30 -3.07
C GLU A 81 8.82 -10.99 -4.56
N GLU A 82 8.02 -11.59 -5.44
CA GLU A 82 8.10 -11.36 -6.88
C GLU A 82 7.79 -9.90 -7.24
N MET A 83 6.79 -9.29 -6.59
CA MET A 83 6.44 -7.88 -6.77
C MET A 83 7.60 -6.95 -6.42
N ILE A 84 8.18 -7.13 -5.23
CA ILE A 84 9.29 -6.29 -4.78
C ILE A 84 10.52 -6.50 -5.68
N LYS A 85 10.82 -7.73 -6.09
CA LYS A 85 11.90 -8.02 -7.06
C LYS A 85 11.72 -7.26 -8.37
N GLU A 86 10.50 -7.24 -8.92
CA GLU A 86 10.22 -6.50 -10.16
C GLU A 86 10.31 -4.98 -9.96
N PHE A 87 9.89 -4.45 -8.81
CA PHE A 87 10.08 -3.03 -8.49
C PHE A 87 11.56 -2.66 -8.35
N VAL A 88 12.35 -3.45 -7.63
CA VAL A 88 13.79 -3.21 -7.47
C VAL A 88 14.52 -3.23 -8.83
N LYS A 89 14.15 -4.14 -9.73
CA LYS A 89 14.69 -4.17 -11.10
C LYS A 89 14.37 -2.91 -11.93
N GLN A 90 13.31 -2.18 -11.59
CA GLN A 90 12.94 -0.95 -12.29
C GLN A 90 13.82 0.24 -11.85
N ILE A 91 14.54 0.15 -10.73
CA ILE A 91 15.41 1.22 -10.23
C ILE A 91 16.54 1.45 -11.25
N PRO A 92 16.66 2.70 -11.79
CA PRO A 92 17.55 2.96 -12.93
C PRO A 92 19.02 2.63 -12.67
N SER A 93 19.51 2.83 -11.45
CA SER A 93 20.91 2.52 -11.07
C SER A 93 21.16 1.02 -10.98
N ILE A 94 20.17 0.24 -10.56
CA ILE A 94 20.25 -1.22 -10.46
C ILE A 94 20.08 -1.85 -11.85
N LYS A 95 19.11 -1.38 -12.64
CA LYS A 95 18.82 -1.88 -13.99
C LYS A 95 20.02 -1.81 -14.94
N LYS A 96 20.91 -0.81 -14.76
CA LYS A 96 22.09 -0.61 -15.61
C LYS A 96 23.28 -1.47 -15.22
N LYS A 97 23.26 -2.15 -14.06
CA LYS A 97 24.37 -2.95 -13.59
C LYS A 97 24.37 -4.34 -14.24
N LEU A 98 25.55 -4.81 -14.66
CA LEU A 98 25.74 -6.15 -15.24
C LEU A 98 25.48 -7.26 -14.20
N PHE A 99 25.79 -6.98 -12.92
CA PHE A 99 25.54 -7.88 -11.81
C PHE A 99 24.64 -7.20 -10.79
N PRO A 100 23.66 -7.93 -10.19
CA PRO A 100 22.83 -7.37 -9.12
C PRO A 100 23.71 -6.87 -7.96
N PRO A 101 23.56 -5.63 -7.52
CA PRO A 101 24.30 -5.12 -6.36
C PRO A 101 23.85 -5.85 -5.08
N ALA A 102 24.70 -5.84 -4.06
CA ALA A 102 24.25 -6.12 -2.71
C ALA A 102 23.33 -4.98 -2.25
N LEU A 103 22.27 -5.31 -1.52
CA LEU A 103 21.33 -4.31 -1.02
C LEU A 103 21.47 -4.16 0.50
N ARG A 104 21.40 -2.91 0.98
CA ARG A 104 21.11 -2.58 2.36
C ARG A 104 19.70 -2.02 2.39
N MET A 105 18.82 -2.70 3.14
CA MET A 105 17.39 -2.42 3.11
C MET A 105 16.90 -1.92 4.47
N VAL A 106 16.12 -0.83 4.46
CA VAL A 106 15.25 -0.43 5.55
C VAL A 106 13.81 -0.73 5.11
N ILE A 107 13.07 -1.48 5.91
CA ILE A 107 11.70 -1.90 5.57
C ILE A 107 10.75 -1.48 6.68
N CYS A 108 9.70 -0.75 6.33
CA CYS A 108 8.62 -0.40 7.25
C CYS A 108 7.79 -1.64 7.57
N ILE A 109 7.39 -1.76 8.84
CA ILE A 109 6.54 -2.83 9.35
C ILE A 109 5.49 -2.25 10.30
N PRO A 110 4.27 -2.81 10.32
CA PRO A 110 3.24 -2.42 11.27
C PRO A 110 3.70 -2.63 12.73
N SER A 111 3.20 -1.82 13.66
CA SER A 111 3.53 -1.95 15.07
C SER A 111 3.00 -3.27 15.67
N GLY A 112 1.84 -3.75 15.20
CA GLY A 112 1.21 -5.00 15.62
C GLY A 112 1.69 -6.27 14.92
N ILE A 113 2.82 -6.24 14.21
CA ILE A 113 3.34 -7.38 13.44
C ILE A 113 3.74 -8.56 14.35
N THR A 114 3.37 -9.77 13.96
CA THR A 114 3.80 -10.99 14.65
C THR A 114 5.26 -11.36 14.31
N GLU A 115 5.91 -12.14 15.17
CA GLU A 115 7.28 -12.63 14.92
C GLU A 115 7.38 -13.50 13.65
N VAL A 116 6.31 -14.20 13.26
CA VAL A 116 6.29 -15.00 12.02
C VAL A 116 6.26 -14.09 10.79
N GLU A 117 5.41 -13.08 10.80
CA GLU A 117 5.33 -12.08 9.72
C GLU A 117 6.61 -11.28 9.60
N ARG A 118 7.20 -10.87 10.73
CA ARG A 118 8.50 -10.18 10.78
C ARG A 118 9.61 -11.00 10.12
N ARG A 119 9.68 -12.30 10.43
CA ARG A 119 10.63 -13.21 9.76
C ARG A 119 10.35 -13.33 8.27
N ALA A 120 9.09 -13.41 7.87
CA ALA A 120 8.70 -13.47 6.46
C ALA A 120 9.20 -12.24 5.68
N VAL A 121 9.07 -11.02 6.24
CA VAL A 121 9.63 -9.80 5.65
C VAL A 121 11.15 -9.88 5.51
N GLN A 122 11.86 -10.32 6.56
CA GLN A 122 13.31 -10.46 6.50
C GLN A 122 13.77 -11.52 5.48
N ASP A 123 13.08 -12.64 5.38
CA ASP A 123 13.41 -13.69 4.43
C ASP A 123 13.15 -13.23 2.99
N SER A 124 12.07 -12.50 2.73
CA SER A 124 11.85 -11.85 1.43
C SER A 124 13.02 -10.92 1.05
N ALA A 125 13.50 -10.11 2.00
CA ALA A 125 14.62 -9.20 1.76
C ALA A 125 15.92 -9.97 1.46
N ARG A 126 16.19 -11.06 2.19
CA ARG A 126 17.38 -11.92 1.94
C ARG A 126 17.35 -12.54 0.54
N HIS A 127 16.19 -12.99 0.06
CA HIS A 127 16.02 -13.54 -1.29
C HIS A 127 16.26 -12.48 -2.39
N MET A 128 16.22 -11.20 -2.05
CA MET A 128 16.56 -10.10 -2.96
C MET A 128 18.02 -9.64 -2.89
N ASN A 129 18.92 -10.46 -2.33
CA ASN A 129 20.33 -10.15 -2.14
C ASN A 129 20.59 -9.01 -1.13
N ALA A 130 19.67 -8.80 -0.15
CA ALA A 130 19.93 -7.89 0.95
C ALA A 130 21.00 -8.50 1.89
N LYS A 131 22.06 -7.75 2.11
CA LYS A 131 23.15 -8.09 3.05
C LYS A 131 22.87 -7.57 4.45
N GLU A 132 22.24 -6.41 4.52
CA GLU A 132 21.85 -5.76 5.76
C GLU A 132 20.37 -5.40 5.68
N ILE A 133 19.62 -5.74 6.73
CA ILE A 133 18.17 -5.55 6.79
C ILE A 133 17.85 -4.89 8.11
N TYR A 134 17.26 -3.71 8.03
CA TYR A 134 16.76 -2.94 9.17
C TYR A 134 15.25 -2.85 9.07
N LEU A 135 14.56 -3.10 10.17
CA LEU A 135 13.11 -2.95 10.27
C LEU A 135 12.80 -1.72 11.10
N ILE A 136 11.87 -0.90 10.62
CA ILE A 136 11.37 0.28 11.32
C ILE A 136 9.84 0.19 11.41
N PHE A 137 9.26 0.55 12.54
CA PHE A 137 7.80 0.63 12.67
C PHE A 137 7.22 1.78 11.84
N GLU A 138 6.11 1.53 11.15
CA GLU A 138 5.44 2.51 10.28
C GLU A 138 5.20 3.86 10.99
N PRO A 139 4.63 3.94 12.20
CA PRO A 139 4.43 5.23 12.86
C PRO A 139 5.74 5.94 13.22
N MET A 140 6.83 5.21 13.46
CA MET A 140 8.15 5.80 13.67
C MET A 140 8.71 6.41 12.38
N ALA A 141 8.57 5.69 11.27
CA ALA A 141 8.96 6.18 9.95
C ALA A 141 8.14 7.43 9.56
N ALA A 142 6.83 7.41 9.83
CA ALA A 142 5.93 8.54 9.59
C ALA A 142 6.34 9.77 10.42
N ALA A 143 6.64 9.60 11.72
CA ALA A 143 7.11 10.69 12.60
C ALA A 143 8.38 11.35 12.06
N ILE A 144 9.35 10.55 11.63
CA ILE A 144 10.59 11.04 11.02
C ILE A 144 10.28 11.77 9.70
N GLY A 145 9.39 11.19 8.89
CA GLY A 145 9.02 11.75 7.58
C GLY A 145 8.34 13.11 7.64
N VAL A 146 7.53 13.37 8.67
CA VAL A 146 6.90 14.69 8.89
C VAL A 146 7.78 15.66 9.69
N GLY A 147 9.03 15.26 10.03
CA GLY A 147 10.03 16.13 10.66
C GLY A 147 9.85 16.30 12.17
N ILE A 148 9.17 15.39 12.85
CA ILE A 148 9.09 15.38 14.31
C ILE A 148 10.46 14.99 14.88
N ASP A 149 10.97 15.76 15.85
CA ASP A 149 12.14 15.36 16.61
C ASP A 149 11.75 14.27 17.61
N ILE A 150 11.99 13.03 17.19
CA ILE A 150 11.66 11.85 17.98
C ILE A 150 12.53 11.71 19.24
N MET A 151 13.65 12.46 19.35
CA MET A 151 14.57 12.42 20.48
C MET A 151 14.11 13.29 21.64
N GLU A 152 13.16 14.21 21.43
CA GLU A 152 12.63 15.04 22.50
C GLU A 152 11.91 14.21 23.58
N PRO A 153 12.01 14.61 24.87
CA PRO A 153 11.26 14.00 25.98
C PRO A 153 9.80 14.49 26.02
N LYS A 154 9.16 14.51 24.85
CA LYS A 154 7.78 14.96 24.66
C LYS A 154 7.02 13.91 23.86
N GLY A 155 5.85 13.53 24.35
CA GLY A 155 4.98 12.59 23.64
C GLY A 155 4.38 13.23 22.40
N ASN A 156 4.66 12.66 21.24
CA ASN A 156 4.04 13.02 19.98
C ASN A 156 3.16 11.87 19.50
N MET A 157 1.88 12.14 19.25
CA MET A 157 0.96 11.14 18.71
C MET A 157 1.00 11.17 17.20
N ILE A 158 1.19 10.00 16.60
CA ILE A 158 1.08 9.77 15.17
C ILE A 158 -0.15 8.90 14.93
N ILE A 159 -0.94 9.29 13.92
CA ILE A 159 -2.05 8.50 13.37
C ILE A 159 -1.74 8.32 11.89
N ASP A 160 -1.44 7.09 11.50
CA ASP A 160 -1.14 6.71 10.12
C ASP A 160 -2.30 5.87 9.59
N ILE A 161 -3.06 6.41 8.63
CA ILE A 161 -4.23 5.74 8.03
C ILE A 161 -3.83 5.19 6.66
N GLY A 162 -3.50 3.90 6.64
CA GLY A 162 -3.11 3.19 5.44
C GLY A 162 -4.27 2.64 4.61
N GLY A 163 -3.98 1.67 3.74
CA GLY A 163 -5.01 0.94 3.01
C GLY A 163 -5.68 -0.14 3.86
N GLY A 164 -4.89 -0.96 4.56
CA GLY A 164 -5.39 -2.11 5.34
C GLY A 164 -5.49 -1.86 6.83
N THR A 165 -4.65 -1.00 7.39
CA THR A 165 -4.56 -0.71 8.82
C THR A 165 -4.50 0.78 9.10
N THR A 166 -4.92 1.17 10.30
CA THR A 166 -4.63 2.47 10.91
C THR A 166 -3.75 2.22 12.11
N GLU A 167 -2.55 2.80 12.09
CA GLU A 167 -1.54 2.73 13.14
C GLU A 167 -1.61 4.01 13.98
N ILE A 168 -1.76 3.84 15.29
CA ILE A 168 -1.77 4.95 16.25
C ILE A 168 -0.63 4.71 17.23
N ALA A 169 0.28 5.66 17.36
CA ALA A 169 1.39 5.52 18.29
C ALA A 169 1.73 6.84 18.98
N VAL A 170 2.17 6.75 20.22
CA VAL A 170 2.79 7.87 20.93
C VAL A 170 4.29 7.60 21.00
N ILE A 171 5.08 8.55 20.49
CA ILE A 171 6.54 8.46 20.38
C ILE A 171 7.18 9.52 21.28
N ALA A 172 8.17 9.10 22.04
CA ALA A 172 9.04 9.98 22.86
C ALA A 172 10.41 9.32 23.04
N LEU A 173 11.49 10.11 23.09
CA LEU A 173 12.87 9.64 23.32
C LEU A 173 13.26 8.46 22.41
N ALA A 174 12.95 8.58 21.11
CA ALA A 174 13.17 7.58 20.07
C ALA A 174 12.50 6.21 20.33
N GLY A 175 11.53 6.13 21.24
CA GLY A 175 10.78 4.92 21.56
C GLY A 175 9.29 5.08 21.36
N ILE A 176 8.61 3.99 21.04
CA ILE A 176 7.15 3.91 21.06
C ILE A 176 6.74 3.68 22.52
N VAL A 177 6.01 4.64 23.09
CA VAL A 177 5.51 4.60 24.47
C VAL A 177 4.27 3.73 24.56
N CYS A 178 3.37 3.88 23.62
CA CYS A 178 2.20 3.04 23.43
C CYS A 178 1.79 3.07 21.96
N ASP A 179 1.17 2.00 21.50
CA ASP A 179 0.65 1.87 20.14
C ASP A 179 -0.64 1.05 20.10
N GLN A 180 -1.39 1.26 19.03
CA GLN A 180 -2.60 0.53 18.70
C GLN A 180 -2.69 0.39 17.20
N SER A 181 -2.84 -0.83 16.70
CA SER A 181 -3.14 -1.11 15.30
C SER A 181 -4.58 -1.56 15.16
N VAL A 182 -5.32 -0.97 14.22
CA VAL A 182 -6.72 -1.35 13.94
C VAL A 182 -6.90 -1.62 12.44
N LYS A 183 -7.72 -2.61 12.11
CA LYS A 183 -8.03 -3.00 10.72
C LYS A 183 -9.22 -2.20 10.17
N VAL A 184 -9.24 -0.90 10.46
CA VAL A 184 -10.20 0.06 9.93
C VAL A 184 -9.40 1.09 9.16
N ALA A 185 -9.46 1.04 7.83
CA ALA A 185 -8.61 1.84 6.96
C ALA A 185 -9.23 1.95 5.55
N GLY A 186 -8.47 2.46 4.59
CA GLY A 186 -8.94 2.80 3.26
C GLY A 186 -9.70 1.69 2.50
N ASP A 187 -9.28 0.44 2.62
CA ASP A 187 -9.93 -0.70 1.93
C ASP A 187 -11.31 -1.00 2.53
N LEU A 188 -11.46 -0.84 3.86
CA LEU A 188 -12.76 -0.97 4.51
C LEU A 188 -13.70 0.16 4.06
N PHE A 189 -13.22 1.41 4.05
CA PHE A 189 -14.03 2.54 3.56
C PHE A 189 -14.50 2.32 2.11
N THR A 190 -13.63 1.80 1.25
CA THR A 190 -14.00 1.46 -0.13
C THR A 190 -15.08 0.36 -0.17
N SER A 191 -14.97 -0.65 0.68
CA SER A 191 -15.95 -1.73 0.80
C SER A 191 -17.31 -1.23 1.31
N ASP A 192 -17.30 -0.31 2.28
CA ASP A 192 -18.50 0.31 2.83
C ASP A 192 -19.21 1.17 1.78
N ILE A 193 -18.47 1.91 0.96
CA ILE A 193 -19.02 2.64 -0.18
C ILE A 193 -19.67 1.68 -1.19
N MET A 194 -19.00 0.56 -1.53
CA MET A 194 -19.61 -0.46 -2.41
C MET A 194 -20.91 -1.00 -1.82
N TYR A 195 -20.93 -1.26 -0.52
CA TYR A 195 -22.12 -1.72 0.19
C TYR A 195 -23.23 -0.65 0.18
N TYR A 196 -22.90 0.61 0.46
CA TYR A 196 -23.83 1.74 0.40
C TYR A 196 -24.45 1.91 -0.98
N MET A 197 -23.65 1.93 -2.04
CA MET A 197 -24.13 2.03 -3.41
C MET A 197 -25.09 0.90 -3.78
N ARG A 198 -24.80 -0.30 -3.29
CA ARG A 198 -25.64 -1.48 -3.49
C ARG A 198 -26.99 -1.36 -2.78
N THR A 199 -26.98 -0.92 -1.53
CA THR A 199 -28.18 -0.94 -0.67
C THR A 199 -29.06 0.29 -0.85
N GLN A 200 -28.50 1.46 -1.03
CA GLN A 200 -29.24 2.71 -1.15
C GLN A 200 -29.62 3.04 -2.60
N HIS A 201 -28.75 2.73 -3.55
CA HIS A 201 -28.95 3.10 -4.95
C HIS A 201 -29.28 1.92 -5.88
N ASN A 202 -29.33 0.68 -5.34
CA ASN A 202 -29.43 -0.56 -6.14
C ASN A 202 -28.40 -0.60 -7.28
N LEU A 203 -27.19 -0.07 -7.03
CA LEU A 203 -26.14 0.06 -8.02
C LEU A 203 -24.93 -0.81 -7.65
N TYR A 204 -24.59 -1.75 -8.52
CA TYR A 204 -23.34 -2.49 -8.39
C TYR A 204 -22.20 -1.67 -8.98
N VAL A 205 -21.25 -1.32 -8.14
CA VAL A 205 -20.00 -0.65 -8.51
C VAL A 205 -18.81 -1.56 -8.19
N GLY A 206 -17.77 -1.52 -9.00
CA GLY A 206 -16.53 -2.23 -8.71
C GLY A 206 -15.63 -1.44 -7.75
N GLU A 207 -14.66 -2.11 -7.15
CA GLU A 207 -13.70 -1.55 -6.19
C GLU A 207 -13.03 -0.28 -6.70
N THR A 208 -12.54 -0.28 -7.97
CA THR A 208 -11.91 0.90 -8.58
C THR A 208 -12.84 2.11 -8.67
N THR A 209 -14.15 1.88 -8.86
CA THR A 209 -15.14 2.97 -8.90
C THR A 209 -15.40 3.50 -7.50
N ALA A 210 -15.59 2.62 -6.51
CA ALA A 210 -15.79 3.00 -5.12
C ALA A 210 -14.57 3.73 -4.55
N GLU A 211 -13.36 3.30 -4.89
CA GLU A 211 -12.12 4.01 -4.52
C GLU A 211 -12.08 5.43 -5.08
N LYS A 212 -12.50 5.63 -6.33
CA LYS A 212 -12.62 6.96 -6.91
C LYS A 212 -13.66 7.82 -6.21
N VAL A 213 -14.80 7.24 -5.81
CA VAL A 213 -15.83 7.94 -5.03
C VAL A 213 -15.24 8.40 -3.70
N LYS A 214 -14.57 7.50 -2.96
CA LYS A 214 -13.88 7.80 -1.71
C LYS A 214 -12.90 8.98 -1.85
N ILE A 215 -12.02 8.92 -2.86
CA ILE A 215 -10.98 9.94 -3.06
C ILE A 215 -11.55 11.30 -3.47
N ASN A 216 -12.59 11.32 -4.31
CA ASN A 216 -13.08 12.57 -4.89
C ASN A 216 -14.12 13.28 -4.01
N ILE A 217 -14.98 12.53 -3.32
CA ILE A 217 -16.08 13.10 -2.55
C ILE A 217 -16.20 12.57 -1.12
N GLY A 218 -15.33 11.62 -0.69
CA GLY A 218 -15.33 11.14 0.70
C GLY A 218 -14.95 12.25 1.68
N ALA A 219 -15.67 12.33 2.80
CA ALA A 219 -15.44 13.32 3.84
C ALA A 219 -15.65 12.71 5.22
N ALA A 220 -14.83 13.12 6.19
CA ALA A 220 -14.96 12.69 7.58
C ALA A 220 -15.92 13.57 8.42
N THR A 221 -16.44 14.63 7.83
CA THR A 221 -17.39 15.56 8.46
C THR A 221 -18.36 16.11 7.43
N GLU A 222 -19.57 16.44 7.88
CA GLU A 222 -20.57 17.07 7.03
C GLU A 222 -20.32 18.58 6.83
N ASP A 223 -19.63 19.21 7.78
CA ASP A 223 -19.34 20.64 7.78
C ASP A 223 -17.99 20.91 7.12
N LEU A 224 -18.01 21.12 5.81
CA LEU A 224 -16.84 21.49 5.01
C LEU A 224 -16.93 22.94 4.55
N ASP A 225 -15.86 23.72 4.69
CA ASP A 225 -15.78 25.09 4.17
C ASP A 225 -15.88 25.14 2.64
N SER A 226 -15.41 24.09 1.98
CA SER A 226 -15.42 23.95 0.52
C SER A 226 -15.81 22.52 0.15
N PRO A 227 -17.10 22.19 0.16
CA PRO A 227 -17.56 20.84 -0.16
C PRO A 227 -17.26 20.48 -1.62
N PRO A 228 -16.90 19.23 -1.90
CA PRO A 228 -16.73 18.78 -3.28
C PRO A 228 -18.08 18.77 -4.02
N GLU A 229 -18.04 18.94 -5.34
CA GLU A 229 -19.21 18.78 -6.19
C GLU A 229 -19.69 17.32 -6.19
N ASP A 230 -21.01 17.15 -6.34
CA ASP A 230 -21.61 15.83 -6.47
C ASP A 230 -20.99 15.05 -7.63
N MET A 231 -20.76 13.77 -7.41
CA MET A 231 -20.14 12.89 -8.40
C MET A 231 -21.16 12.01 -9.11
N LEU A 232 -21.08 11.95 -10.45
CA LEU A 232 -21.88 11.01 -11.23
C LEU A 232 -21.20 9.63 -11.26
N VAL A 233 -21.78 8.68 -10.55
CA VAL A 233 -21.26 7.32 -10.39
C VAL A 233 -21.94 6.36 -11.35
N GLN A 234 -21.14 5.63 -12.14
CA GLN A 234 -21.62 4.66 -13.11
C GLN A 234 -21.47 3.22 -12.54
N GLY A 235 -22.48 2.42 -12.77
CA GLY A 235 -22.49 1.02 -12.37
C GLY A 235 -23.54 0.20 -13.11
N ARG A 236 -23.79 -1.01 -12.63
CA ARG A 236 -24.84 -1.89 -13.12
C ARG A 236 -26.03 -1.85 -12.17
N ASP A 237 -27.20 -1.50 -12.68
CA ASP A 237 -28.45 -1.58 -11.94
C ASP A 237 -28.74 -3.03 -11.53
N LEU A 238 -28.96 -3.27 -10.26
CA LEU A 238 -29.17 -4.61 -9.72
C LEU A 238 -30.54 -5.20 -10.06
N LEU A 239 -31.53 -4.37 -10.39
CA LEU A 239 -32.87 -4.82 -10.73
C LEU A 239 -32.97 -5.17 -12.21
N SER A 240 -32.49 -4.30 -13.09
CA SER A 240 -32.60 -4.47 -14.54
C SER A 240 -31.37 -5.12 -15.20
N GLY A 241 -30.23 -5.16 -14.48
CA GLY A 241 -28.93 -5.61 -15.02
C GLY A 241 -28.28 -4.66 -16.01
N LYS A 242 -28.91 -3.51 -16.33
CA LYS A 242 -28.46 -2.54 -17.32
C LYS A 242 -27.47 -1.52 -16.72
N PRO A 243 -26.65 -0.84 -17.54
CA PRO A 243 -25.90 0.31 -17.07
C PRO A 243 -26.81 1.40 -16.52
N LYS A 244 -26.40 1.97 -15.38
CA LYS A 244 -27.13 3.05 -14.68
C LYS A 244 -26.11 4.06 -14.13
N GLN A 245 -26.53 5.32 -14.05
CA GLN A 245 -25.79 6.40 -13.42
C GLN A 245 -26.59 6.96 -12.28
N VAL A 246 -25.91 7.34 -11.20
CA VAL A 246 -26.50 7.96 -10.01
C VAL A 246 -25.61 9.12 -9.60
N GLN A 247 -26.21 10.25 -9.30
CA GLN A 247 -25.53 11.38 -8.67
C GLN A 247 -25.42 11.11 -7.18
N VAL A 248 -24.22 11.27 -6.63
CA VAL A 248 -23.88 10.97 -5.23
C VAL A 248 -23.19 12.19 -4.64
N SER A 249 -23.65 12.63 -3.50
CA SER A 249 -23.07 13.76 -2.76
C SER A 249 -22.03 13.28 -1.73
N TYR A 250 -21.14 14.18 -1.31
CA TYR A 250 -20.18 13.90 -0.23
C TYR A 250 -20.85 13.56 1.11
N ARG A 251 -22.08 14.08 1.34
CA ARG A 251 -22.83 13.79 2.58
C ARG A 251 -23.35 12.36 2.66
N GLU A 252 -23.37 11.67 1.54
CA GLU A 252 -23.78 10.27 1.47
C GLU A 252 -22.63 9.32 1.71
N ILE A 253 -21.37 9.80 1.55
CA ILE A 253 -20.16 9.02 1.62
C ILE A 253 -19.40 9.29 2.90
#